data_4ea12a0c0dd0160b8e786810d70f5a34
#
_entry.id   4ea12a0c0dd0160b8e786810d70f5a34
#
_cell.length_a   1.000
_cell.length_b   1.000
_cell.length_c   1.000
_cell.angle_alpha   90.00
_cell.angle_beta   90.00
_cell.angle_gamma   90.00
#
_symmetry.space_group_name_H-M   'P 1'
#
loop_
_entity.id
_entity.type
_entity.pdbx_description
1 polymer ?
#
loop_
_entity_poly.entity_id
_entity_poly.type
_entity_poly.pdbx_seq_one_letter_code
_entity_poly.pdbx_strand_id
1 'polypeptide(L)'
;PEASLRDVIMYINDNNLPMDAPKGDGTVTRGFDAPNIAAVLKNPLYVRADKNVYEYLLKNNYRIIDDVDAFDGKHGLFWHNYRSKTDRYVKVGYHEGLVDADVWLAVQDKFSHHHIPVRKGKVLRSWLAGMIRCGYCGHAVKVDYTHNPKSGNSWIYFTCSGYNSVRGCDSS
;
A
#
# COMPACT_ATOMS: atom_id res chain seq x y z
N PRO A 1 -4.33 5.28 -17.77
CA PRO A 1 -5.14 5.50 -16.58
C PRO A 1 -4.33 6.21 -15.51
N GLU A 2 -4.81 7.40 -15.13
CA GLU A 2 -4.08 8.31 -14.22
C GLU A 2 -4.51 8.15 -12.75
N ALA A 3 -5.27 7.10 -12.43
CA ALA A 3 -5.79 6.89 -11.10
C ALA A 3 -4.68 6.75 -10.04
N SER A 4 -4.81 7.47 -8.93
CA SER A 4 -3.97 7.33 -7.76
C SER A 4 -4.44 6.16 -6.87
N LEU A 5 -3.59 5.75 -5.91
CA LEU A 5 -4.04 4.75 -4.91
C LEU A 5 -5.26 5.22 -4.12
N ARG A 6 -5.39 6.53 -3.90
CA ARG A 6 -6.56 7.10 -3.23
C ARG A 6 -7.83 6.89 -4.04
N ASP A 7 -7.79 7.11 -5.34
CA ASP A 7 -8.94 6.94 -6.22
C ASP A 7 -9.39 5.48 -6.25
N VAL A 8 -8.44 4.54 -6.26
CA VAL A 8 -8.73 3.10 -6.16
C VAL A 8 -9.42 2.77 -4.84
N ILE A 9 -8.95 3.32 -3.73
CA ILE A 9 -9.55 3.08 -2.41
C ILE A 9 -10.94 3.67 -2.33
N MET A 10 -11.15 4.88 -2.84
CA MET A 10 -12.49 5.49 -2.89
C MET A 10 -13.44 4.63 -3.72
N TYR A 11 -13.02 4.19 -4.90
CA TYR A 11 -13.82 3.29 -5.73
C TYR A 11 -14.22 2.00 -5.00
N ILE A 12 -13.29 1.37 -4.29
CA ILE A 12 -13.54 0.14 -3.51
C ILE A 12 -14.57 0.39 -2.41
N ASN A 13 -14.43 1.50 -1.67
CA ASN A 13 -15.32 1.85 -0.58
C ASN A 13 -16.71 2.25 -1.10
N ASP A 14 -16.79 3.05 -2.16
CA ASP A 14 -18.06 3.49 -2.76
C ASP A 14 -18.87 2.33 -3.33
N ASN A 15 -18.19 1.28 -3.79
CA ASN A 15 -18.84 0.06 -4.29
C ASN A 15 -18.99 -1.03 -3.22
N ASN A 16 -18.69 -0.74 -1.95
CA ASN A 16 -18.79 -1.69 -0.83
C ASN A 16 -18.13 -3.04 -1.11
N LEU A 17 -17.00 -3.04 -1.80
CA LEU A 17 -16.27 -4.28 -2.09
C LEU A 17 -15.76 -4.89 -0.77
N PRO A 18 -16.11 -6.15 -0.46
CA PRO A 18 -15.81 -6.75 0.82
C PRO A 18 -14.29 -6.92 0.98
N MET A 19 -13.80 -6.59 2.15
CA MET A 19 -12.47 -6.95 2.58
C MET A 19 -12.59 -8.15 3.51
N ASP A 20 -12.45 -9.34 2.97
CA ASP A 20 -12.53 -10.59 3.71
C ASP A 20 -11.26 -10.84 4.53
N ALA A 21 -11.08 -10.07 5.58
CA ALA A 21 -10.15 -10.42 6.65
C ALA A 21 -10.86 -10.22 7.99
N PRO A 22 -11.63 -11.20 8.45
CA PRO A 22 -12.19 -11.15 9.78
C PRO A 22 -11.05 -11.13 10.80
N LYS A 23 -11.08 -10.18 11.72
CA LYS A 23 -10.30 -10.33 12.95
C LYS A 23 -10.80 -11.57 13.68
N GLY A 24 -9.93 -12.17 14.52
CA GLY A 24 -10.29 -13.33 15.32
C GLY A 24 -11.51 -13.15 16.24
N ASP A 25 -12.04 -11.93 16.40
CA ASP A 25 -13.26 -11.60 17.12
C ASP A 25 -14.50 -11.48 16.21
N GLY A 26 -14.37 -11.78 14.91
CA GLY A 26 -15.45 -11.68 13.93
C GLY A 26 -15.80 -10.26 13.47
N THR A 27 -15.13 -9.23 13.97
CA THR A 27 -15.40 -7.85 13.55
C THR A 27 -14.60 -7.49 12.30
N VAL A 28 -15.29 -7.09 11.22
CA VAL A 28 -14.69 -6.53 10.00
C VAL A 28 -14.38 -5.05 10.26
N THR A 29 -13.16 -4.73 10.65
CA THR A 29 -12.85 -3.37 11.11
C THR A 29 -11.85 -2.61 10.26
N ARG A 30 -11.41 -3.13 9.12
CA ARG A 30 -10.46 -2.41 8.27
C ARG A 30 -10.97 -2.33 6.83
N GLY A 31 -11.31 -1.13 6.40
CA GLY A 31 -11.40 -0.82 4.98
C GLY A 31 -10.02 -0.91 4.32
N PHE A 32 -10.00 -0.94 3.01
CA PHE A 32 -8.75 -0.87 2.25
C PHE A 32 -8.02 0.45 2.56
N ASP A 33 -6.74 0.35 2.83
CA ASP A 33 -5.85 1.50 2.96
C ASP A 33 -4.75 1.46 1.89
N ALA A 34 -4.07 2.60 1.68
CA ALA A 34 -3.07 2.70 0.63
C ALA A 34 -1.92 1.68 0.75
N PRO A 35 -1.38 1.38 1.95
CA PRO A 35 -0.38 0.33 2.10
C PRO A 35 -0.88 -1.06 1.70
N ASN A 36 -2.12 -1.41 2.05
CA ASN A 36 -2.69 -2.72 1.72
C ASN A 36 -2.92 -2.85 0.21
N ILE A 37 -3.51 -1.84 -0.43
CA ILE A 37 -3.69 -1.83 -1.88
C ILE A 37 -2.33 -1.88 -2.59
N ALA A 38 -1.36 -1.10 -2.15
CA ALA A 38 -0.02 -1.14 -2.74
C ALA A 38 0.63 -2.53 -2.60
N ALA A 39 0.41 -3.21 -1.46
CA ALA A 39 0.91 -4.58 -1.27
C ALA A 39 0.25 -5.58 -2.22
N VAL A 40 -1.07 -5.47 -2.44
CA VAL A 40 -1.80 -6.31 -3.41
C VAL A 40 -1.30 -6.06 -4.83
N LEU A 41 -1.20 -4.80 -5.25
CA LEU A 41 -0.77 -4.41 -6.60
C LEU A 41 0.69 -4.80 -6.91
N LYS A 42 1.54 -4.85 -5.88
CA LYS A 42 2.95 -5.29 -6.02
C LYS A 42 3.12 -6.80 -5.96
N ASN A 43 2.10 -7.53 -5.56
CA ASN A 43 2.21 -8.96 -5.37
C ASN A 43 2.20 -9.70 -6.73
N PRO A 44 3.27 -10.39 -7.11
CA PRO A 44 3.33 -11.12 -8.37
C PRO A 44 2.44 -12.39 -8.39
N LEU A 45 1.78 -12.73 -7.29
CA LEU A 45 0.85 -13.86 -7.22
C LEU A 45 -0.26 -13.76 -8.27
N TYR A 46 -0.69 -12.55 -8.58
CA TYR A 46 -1.85 -12.31 -9.44
C TYR A 46 -1.51 -12.16 -10.91
N VAL A 47 -0.23 -12.02 -11.29
CA VAL A 47 0.17 -11.77 -12.68
C VAL A 47 0.21 -13.07 -13.49
N ARG A 48 -0.24 -13.01 -14.74
CA ARG A 48 0.06 -14.03 -15.77
C ARG A 48 1.50 -13.88 -16.17
N ALA A 49 2.36 -14.72 -15.58
CA ALA A 49 3.79 -14.57 -15.67
C ALA A 49 4.33 -15.00 -17.04
N ASP A 50 4.75 -14.05 -17.84
CA ASP A 50 5.41 -14.23 -19.11
C ASP A 50 6.93 -13.91 -19.04
N LYS A 51 7.60 -13.96 -20.18
CA LYS A 51 9.03 -13.65 -20.29
C LYS A 51 9.36 -12.22 -19.87
N ASN A 52 8.47 -11.24 -20.09
CA ASN A 52 8.71 -9.86 -19.67
C ASN A 52 8.69 -9.72 -18.14
N VAL A 53 7.79 -10.45 -17.49
CA VAL A 53 7.75 -10.54 -16.03
C VAL A 53 9.02 -11.21 -15.49
N TYR A 54 9.51 -12.27 -16.14
CA TYR A 54 10.78 -12.91 -15.77
C TYR A 54 11.95 -11.91 -15.81
N GLU A 55 12.08 -11.15 -16.89
CA GLU A 55 13.13 -10.13 -17.06
C GLU A 55 13.03 -9.03 -16.01
N TYR A 56 11.80 -8.57 -15.73
CA TYR A 56 11.54 -7.60 -14.66
C TYR A 56 12.02 -8.11 -13.30
N LEU A 57 11.72 -9.36 -12.97
CA LEU A 57 12.12 -9.97 -11.71
C LEU A 57 13.65 -10.08 -11.60
N LEU A 58 14.33 -10.50 -12.65
CA LEU A 58 15.81 -10.53 -12.70
C LEU A 58 16.41 -9.16 -12.50
N LYS A 59 15.93 -8.15 -13.21
CA LYS A 59 16.40 -6.76 -13.10
C LYS A 59 16.26 -6.21 -11.68
N ASN A 60 15.24 -6.66 -10.95
CA ASN A 60 14.98 -6.24 -9.57
C ASN A 60 15.57 -7.19 -8.51
N ASN A 61 16.53 -8.05 -8.91
CA ASN A 61 17.27 -8.96 -8.02
C ASN A 61 16.38 -9.94 -7.24
N TYR A 62 15.31 -10.43 -7.87
CA TYR A 62 14.55 -11.54 -7.31
C TYR A 62 15.27 -12.85 -7.57
N ARG A 63 15.30 -13.72 -6.55
CA ARG A 63 15.74 -15.10 -6.74
C ARG A 63 14.62 -15.89 -7.40
N ILE A 64 14.80 -16.31 -8.64
CA ILE A 64 13.84 -17.12 -9.40
C ILE A 64 14.32 -18.57 -9.35
N ILE A 65 13.41 -19.49 -9.12
CA ILE A 65 13.72 -20.94 -9.02
C ILE A 65 13.57 -21.62 -10.37
N ASP A 66 12.54 -21.24 -11.12
CA ASP A 66 12.21 -21.88 -12.39
C ASP A 66 12.92 -21.19 -13.57
N ASP A 67 13.13 -21.93 -14.66
CA ASP A 67 13.69 -21.40 -15.90
C ASP A 67 12.69 -20.51 -16.64
N VAL A 68 13.19 -19.69 -17.56
CA VAL A 68 12.37 -18.78 -18.36
C VAL A 68 11.27 -19.47 -19.16
N ASP A 69 11.47 -20.72 -19.54
CA ASP A 69 10.49 -21.50 -20.31
C ASP A 69 9.25 -21.90 -19.49
N ALA A 70 9.34 -21.84 -18.14
CA ALA A 70 8.19 -22.06 -17.27
C ALA A 70 7.24 -20.85 -17.23
N PHE A 71 7.69 -19.68 -17.69
CA PHE A 71 6.92 -18.45 -17.74
C PHE A 71 6.06 -18.41 -19.00
N ASP A 72 4.96 -19.14 -18.97
CA ASP A 72 4.08 -19.44 -20.10
C ASP A 72 3.03 -18.38 -20.41
N GLY A 73 2.98 -17.29 -19.63
CA GLY A 73 1.99 -16.22 -19.78
C GLY A 73 0.58 -16.59 -19.29
N LYS A 74 0.43 -17.72 -18.61
CA LYS A 74 -0.85 -18.22 -18.10
C LYS A 74 -0.88 -18.37 -16.61
N HIS A 75 0.16 -18.96 -16.03
CA HIS A 75 0.22 -19.23 -14.60
C HIS A 75 0.70 -18.01 -13.82
N GLY A 76 0.20 -17.88 -12.60
CA GLY A 76 0.65 -16.89 -11.63
C GLY A 76 1.94 -17.31 -10.93
N LEU A 77 2.50 -16.42 -10.11
CA LEU A 77 3.75 -16.66 -9.41
C LEU A 77 3.51 -16.93 -7.92
N PHE A 78 4.22 -17.88 -7.36
CA PHE A 78 4.30 -18.07 -5.92
C PHE A 78 5.49 -17.31 -5.36
N TRP A 79 5.26 -16.48 -4.35
CA TRP A 79 6.29 -15.68 -3.69
C TRP A 79 6.52 -16.17 -2.27
N HIS A 80 7.62 -16.88 -2.07
CA HIS A 80 7.98 -17.39 -0.75
C HIS A 80 8.71 -16.34 0.08
N ASN A 81 8.35 -16.29 1.36
CA ASN A 81 9.04 -15.52 2.39
C ASN A 81 9.32 -14.05 2.01
N TYR A 82 8.31 -13.38 1.44
CA TYR A 82 8.44 -12.01 0.91
C TYR A 82 8.94 -10.98 1.93
N ARG A 83 8.82 -11.27 3.23
CA ARG A 83 9.31 -10.40 4.32
C ARG A 83 10.79 -10.57 4.61
N SER A 84 11.39 -11.69 4.21
CA SER A 84 12.82 -11.93 4.36
C SER A 84 13.61 -11.20 3.27
N LYS A 85 14.75 -10.62 3.61
CA LYS A 85 15.67 -10.04 2.64
C LYS A 85 16.62 -11.07 2.03
N THR A 86 16.84 -12.17 2.71
CA THR A 86 17.91 -13.15 2.39
C THR A 86 17.37 -14.46 1.83
N ASP A 87 16.14 -14.85 2.19
CA ASP A 87 15.57 -16.15 1.85
C ASP A 87 14.22 -16.03 1.11
N ARG A 88 14.07 -15.01 0.30
CA ARG A 88 12.90 -14.83 -0.55
C ARG A 88 13.17 -15.36 -1.95
N TYR A 89 12.22 -16.10 -2.50
CA TYR A 89 12.28 -16.55 -3.89
C TYR A 89 10.91 -16.53 -4.55
N VAL A 90 10.92 -16.53 -5.86
CA VAL A 90 9.74 -16.58 -6.73
C VAL A 90 9.83 -17.84 -7.57
N LYS A 91 8.71 -18.51 -7.75
CA LYS A 91 8.54 -19.65 -8.66
C LYS A 91 7.18 -19.59 -9.34
N VAL A 92 7.05 -20.25 -10.48
CA VAL A 92 5.75 -20.37 -11.16
C VAL A 92 4.81 -21.23 -10.31
N GLY A 93 3.60 -20.70 -10.09
CA GLY A 93 2.56 -21.37 -9.32
C GLY A 93 1.72 -22.34 -10.16
N TYR A 94 0.86 -23.12 -9.50
CA TYR A 94 -0.10 -23.99 -10.20
C TYR A 94 -1.42 -23.29 -10.54
N HIS A 95 -1.63 -22.08 -9.98
CA HIS A 95 -2.84 -21.30 -10.20
C HIS A 95 -2.72 -20.44 -11.45
N GLU A 96 -3.84 -20.17 -12.09
CA GLU A 96 -3.91 -19.25 -13.20
C GLU A 96 -3.75 -17.80 -12.72
N GLY A 97 -2.93 -17.00 -13.43
CA GLY A 97 -2.80 -15.57 -13.17
C GLY A 97 -4.09 -14.82 -13.54
N LEU A 98 -4.38 -13.75 -12.83
CA LEU A 98 -5.61 -12.97 -13.02
C LEU A 98 -5.37 -11.69 -13.84
N VAL A 99 -4.16 -11.17 -13.81
CA VAL A 99 -3.79 -9.87 -14.39
C VAL A 99 -2.76 -10.08 -15.49
N ASP A 100 -2.97 -9.46 -16.64
CA ASP A 100 -2.04 -9.54 -17.75
C ASP A 100 -0.68 -8.91 -17.41
N ALA A 101 0.40 -9.47 -17.93
CA ALA A 101 1.78 -9.07 -17.66
C ALA A 101 2.01 -7.58 -17.89
N ASP A 102 1.55 -7.05 -19.02
CA ASP A 102 1.72 -5.64 -19.41
C ASP A 102 1.06 -4.69 -18.41
N VAL A 103 -0.14 -5.04 -17.93
CA VAL A 103 -0.88 -4.22 -16.95
C VAL A 103 -0.14 -4.23 -15.62
N TRP A 104 0.32 -5.40 -15.16
CA TRP A 104 1.04 -5.50 -13.91
C TRP A 104 2.38 -4.77 -13.97
N LEU A 105 3.14 -4.91 -15.05
CA LEU A 105 4.42 -4.21 -15.26
C LEU A 105 4.24 -2.70 -15.30
N ALA A 106 3.22 -2.18 -15.97
CA ALA A 106 2.90 -0.75 -15.98
C ALA A 106 2.61 -0.20 -14.57
N VAL A 107 1.98 -1.01 -13.71
CA VAL A 107 1.76 -0.66 -12.30
C VAL A 107 3.07 -0.63 -11.53
N GLN A 108 3.97 -1.62 -11.74
CA GLN A 108 5.28 -1.63 -11.08
C GLN A 108 6.13 -0.43 -11.50
N ASP A 109 6.08 -0.04 -12.76
CA ASP A 109 6.79 1.14 -13.27
C ASP A 109 6.30 2.43 -12.58
N LYS A 110 5.00 2.62 -12.44
CA LYS A 110 4.43 3.72 -11.65
C LYS A 110 4.96 3.76 -10.22
N PHE A 111 5.05 2.61 -9.56
CA PHE A 111 5.59 2.55 -8.19
C PHE A 111 7.09 2.89 -8.12
N SER A 112 7.87 2.55 -9.16
CA SER A 112 9.30 2.84 -9.20
C SER A 112 9.60 4.34 -9.34
N HIS A 113 8.76 5.05 -10.08
CA HIS A 113 8.89 6.50 -10.29
C HIS A 113 8.29 7.34 -9.17
N HIS A 114 7.47 6.76 -8.30
CA HIS A 114 6.81 7.49 -7.21
C HIS A 114 7.66 7.51 -5.95
N HIS A 115 8.75 8.28 -5.98
CA HIS A 115 9.61 8.48 -4.82
C HIS A 115 9.00 9.54 -3.89
N ILE A 116 8.39 9.12 -2.78
CA ILE A 116 8.02 10.03 -1.70
C ILE A 116 9.28 10.29 -0.87
N PRO A 117 9.82 11.51 -0.83
CA PRO A 117 10.99 11.79 -0.02
C PRO A 117 10.70 11.51 1.45
N VAL A 118 11.52 10.66 2.06
CA VAL A 118 11.43 10.37 3.50
C VAL A 118 11.76 11.64 4.26
N ARG A 119 10.77 12.20 4.95
CA ARG A 119 11.00 13.33 5.85
C ARG A 119 11.91 12.87 7.00
N LYS A 120 13.17 13.31 6.95
CA LYS A 120 14.13 13.06 8.03
C LYS A 120 13.74 13.94 9.24
N GLY A 121 13.56 13.31 10.39
CA GLY A 121 13.39 13.97 11.69
C GLY A 121 11.92 14.08 12.12
N LYS A 122 11.57 13.36 13.16
CA LYS A 122 10.37 13.62 13.96
C LYS A 122 10.72 14.70 14.99
N VAL A 123 10.42 15.94 14.69
CA VAL A 123 10.38 16.97 15.73
C VAL A 123 9.07 16.73 16.48
N LEU A 124 9.16 16.21 17.72
CA LEU A 124 8.01 16.13 18.61
C LEU A 124 7.64 17.57 18.99
N ARG A 125 6.59 18.10 18.38
CA ARG A 125 6.13 19.47 18.58
C ARG A 125 5.20 19.63 19.80
N SER A 126 4.81 18.50 20.40
CA SER A 126 4.03 18.47 21.62
C SER A 126 4.33 17.17 22.36
N TRP A 127 4.40 17.23 23.68
CA TRP A 127 4.50 16.06 24.56
C TRP A 127 3.28 15.13 24.49
N LEU A 128 2.14 15.66 24.02
CA LEU A 128 0.91 14.89 23.80
C LEU A 128 0.93 14.04 22.52
N ALA A 129 1.93 14.20 21.66
CA ALA A 129 2.02 13.48 20.40
C ALA A 129 2.06 11.96 20.63
N GLY A 130 1.10 11.23 20.06
CA GLY A 130 0.95 9.77 20.18
C GLY A 130 0.13 9.29 21.39
N MET A 131 -0.20 10.16 22.33
CA MET A 131 -1.00 9.81 23.53
C MET A 131 -2.49 10.06 23.38
N ILE A 132 -2.88 10.99 22.52
CA ILE A 132 -4.27 11.41 22.34
C ILE A 132 -4.99 10.52 21.33
N ARG A 133 -6.23 10.17 21.66
CA ARG A 133 -7.16 9.46 20.77
C ARG A 133 -8.39 10.34 20.49
N CYS A 134 -8.92 10.21 19.28
CA CYS A 134 -10.15 10.88 18.89
C CYS A 134 -11.33 10.29 19.64
N GLY A 135 -12.15 11.14 20.29
CA GLY A 135 -13.34 10.73 21.03
C GLY A 135 -14.47 10.17 20.14
N TYR A 136 -14.46 10.49 18.84
CA TYR A 136 -15.48 10.01 17.89
C TYR A 136 -15.12 8.66 17.28
N CYS A 137 -13.89 8.48 16.80
CA CYS A 137 -13.52 7.30 16.01
C CYS A 137 -12.38 6.47 16.63
N GLY A 138 -11.82 6.86 17.77
CA GLY A 138 -10.74 6.15 18.46
C GLY A 138 -9.36 6.20 17.78
N HIS A 139 -9.25 6.81 16.60
CA HIS A 139 -7.97 6.93 15.90
C HIS A 139 -7.01 7.88 16.64
N ALA A 140 -5.70 7.68 16.37
CA ALA A 140 -4.68 8.56 16.92
C ALA A 140 -4.88 10.00 16.44
N VAL A 141 -4.64 10.95 17.33
CA VAL A 141 -4.63 12.38 16.99
C VAL A 141 -3.21 12.78 16.62
N LYS A 142 -3.07 13.47 15.49
CA LYS A 142 -1.80 14.04 15.01
C LYS A 142 -1.66 15.45 15.55
N VAL A 143 -0.42 15.84 15.78
CA VAL A 143 -0.06 17.23 16.12
C VAL A 143 0.40 17.90 14.83
N ASP A 144 -0.37 18.86 14.37
CA ASP A 144 -0.06 19.64 13.18
C ASP A 144 0.43 21.04 13.56
N TYR A 145 1.34 21.56 12.77
CA TYR A 145 1.97 22.88 12.98
C TYR A 145 1.90 23.68 11.68
N THR A 146 1.40 24.89 11.80
CA THR A 146 1.39 25.85 10.71
C THR A 146 2.12 27.11 11.13
N HIS A 147 3.01 27.59 10.28
CA HIS A 147 3.68 28.87 10.41
C HIS A 147 3.30 29.78 9.24
N ASN A 148 2.84 30.97 9.55
CA ASN A 148 2.56 31.99 8.56
C ASN A 148 3.76 32.95 8.46
N PRO A 149 4.56 32.89 7.36
CA PRO A 149 5.77 33.70 7.22
C PRO A 149 5.46 35.20 7.10
N LYS A 150 4.25 35.59 6.68
CA LYS A 150 3.85 37.00 6.53
C LYS A 150 3.51 37.67 7.85
N SER A 151 2.89 36.96 8.79
CA SER A 151 2.48 37.47 10.11
C SER A 151 3.42 37.07 11.24
N GLY A 152 4.36 36.15 11.00
CA GLY A 152 5.23 35.57 12.02
C GLY A 152 4.53 34.64 13.01
N ASN A 153 3.21 34.45 12.90
CA ASN A 153 2.43 33.64 13.82
C ASN A 153 2.58 32.16 13.52
N SER A 154 2.55 31.38 14.59
CA SER A 154 2.60 29.90 14.52
C SER A 154 1.48 29.30 15.37
N TRP A 155 0.87 28.25 14.83
CA TRP A 155 -0.21 27.54 15.51
C TRP A 155 0.11 26.07 15.59
N ILE A 156 -0.23 25.47 16.71
CA ILE A 156 -0.24 24.01 16.94
C ILE A 156 -1.71 23.60 17.06
N TYR A 157 -2.14 22.64 16.28
CA TYR A 157 -3.48 22.08 16.36
C TYR A 157 -3.45 20.57 16.29
N PHE A 158 -4.53 19.98 16.74
CA PHE A 158 -4.68 18.55 16.85
C PHE A 158 -5.68 18.05 15.82
N THR A 159 -5.24 17.19 14.90
CA THR A 159 -6.09 16.66 13.83
C THR A 159 -6.24 15.15 14.00
N CYS A 160 -7.47 14.67 13.92
CA CYS A 160 -7.74 13.25 13.92
C CYS A 160 -7.11 12.58 12.67
N SER A 161 -6.35 11.51 12.85
CA SER A 161 -5.79 10.78 11.71
C SER A 161 -6.86 10.09 10.86
N GLY A 162 -8.05 9.84 11.44
CA GLY A 162 -9.21 9.32 10.73
C GLY A 162 -9.89 10.35 9.81
N TYR A 163 -9.78 11.64 10.12
CA TYR A 163 -10.39 12.72 9.32
C TYR A 163 -9.83 12.77 7.89
N ASN A 164 -8.51 12.63 7.76
CA ASN A 164 -7.82 12.64 6.47
C ASN A 164 -7.64 11.23 5.87
N SER A 165 -8.19 10.20 6.50
CA SER A 165 -8.17 8.84 5.98
C SER A 165 -9.45 8.55 5.19
N VAL A 166 -9.36 7.61 4.29
CA VAL A 166 -10.53 7.11 3.52
C VAL A 166 -11.65 6.57 4.42
N ARG A 167 -11.35 6.34 5.70
CA ARG A 167 -12.31 5.82 6.70
C ARG A 167 -13.26 6.87 7.25
N GLY A 168 -13.01 8.12 6.93
CA GLY A 168 -13.80 9.24 7.43
C GLY A 168 -13.85 9.35 8.96
N CYS A 169 -13.78 10.55 9.46
CA CYS A 169 -14.14 10.90 10.83
C CYS A 169 -14.89 12.22 10.75
N ASP A 170 -16.08 12.29 11.30
CA ASP A 170 -16.91 13.49 11.25
C ASP A 170 -16.43 14.61 12.18
N SER A 171 -15.36 14.37 12.94
CA SER A 171 -14.74 15.40 13.78
C SER A 171 -13.76 16.23 12.96
N SER A 172 -14.17 17.42 12.60
CA SER A 172 -13.29 18.49 12.10
C SER A 172 -12.58 19.20 13.26
#